data_73d2de3a1bc51cc19ded15dbba9c8be5
#
_entry.id   73d2de3a1bc51cc19ded15dbba9c8be5
#
_cell.length_a   1.000
_cell.length_b   1.000
_cell.length_c   1.000
_cell.angle_alpha   90.00
_cell.angle_beta   90.00
_cell.angle_gamma   90.00
#
_symmetry.space_group_name_H-M   'P 1'
#
loop_
_entity.id
_entity.type
_entity.pdbx_description
1 polymer ?
#
loop_
_entity_poly.entity_id
_entity_poly.type
_entity_poly.pdbx_seq_one_letter_code
_entity_poly.pdbx_strand_id
1 'polypeptide(L)'
;MSNNIFSRKRFLLLFKQHFIHNAQLLLLSTGAYVGVIFIVLSLTQIGIDLKPHGLENFQGFLIGFVTVFGILYVGHAFPAFRSKESTIHYLMIPASVLEKFIFEFVSRIGIILLSLPLLFWLTFHVQGYFFSIFTEEIFSPIGIQNLVLIDDVPPEYQLLIYSLVTGAVLFALSLAFTGAAMFTKQPLVKSLFAVAVIVMFFVGYSYIVIEHLGVGKYNPPEHMWLVPLEEDNALKAVTVALFAGTAVMLFVAFRKLKEREV
;
A
#
# COMPACT_ATOMS: atom_id res chain seq x y z
N MET A 1 -16.61 -27.19 22.84
CA MET A 1 -16.34 -25.83 22.28
C MET A 1 -14.93 -25.42 22.70
N SER A 2 -13.93 -25.60 21.86
CA SER A 2 -12.57 -25.21 22.19
C SER A 2 -12.52 -23.67 22.28
N ASN A 3 -12.02 -23.16 23.40
CA ASN A 3 -11.79 -21.74 23.58
C ASN A 3 -10.98 -21.21 22.41
N ASN A 4 -11.61 -20.42 21.53
CA ASN A 4 -10.99 -19.71 20.39
C ASN A 4 -10.07 -18.57 20.87
N ILE A 5 -9.19 -18.88 21.81
CA ILE A 5 -8.24 -17.94 22.38
C ILE A 5 -6.99 -17.94 21.50
N PHE A 6 -6.51 -16.75 21.18
CA PHE A 6 -5.26 -16.53 20.44
C PHE A 6 -4.08 -17.24 21.11
N SER A 7 -3.34 -18.05 20.35
CA SER A 7 -2.16 -18.78 20.84
C SER A 7 -0.91 -18.34 20.07
N ARG A 8 0.05 -17.73 20.78
CA ARG A 8 1.32 -17.31 20.21
C ARG A 8 2.10 -18.44 19.52
N LYS A 9 2.04 -19.67 20.09
CA LYS A 9 2.73 -20.83 19.51
C LYS A 9 2.15 -21.21 18.15
N ARG A 10 0.82 -21.27 18.01
CA ARG A 10 0.15 -21.57 16.72
C ARG A 10 0.41 -20.47 15.71
N PHE A 11 0.35 -19.21 16.12
CA PHE A 11 0.64 -18.06 15.28
C PHE A 11 2.07 -18.09 14.70
N LEU A 12 3.08 -18.34 15.53
CA LEU A 12 4.48 -18.47 15.09
C LEU A 12 4.69 -19.67 14.15
N LEU A 13 3.97 -20.78 14.38
CA LEU A 13 4.02 -21.94 13.47
C LEU A 13 3.45 -21.62 12.10
N LEU A 14 2.38 -20.81 12.00
CA LEU A 14 1.84 -20.33 10.73
C LEU A 14 2.89 -19.49 9.95
N PHE A 15 3.59 -18.58 10.65
CA PHE A 15 4.68 -17.81 10.05
C PHE A 15 5.79 -18.72 9.53
N LYS A 16 6.29 -19.62 10.36
CA LYS A 16 7.38 -20.54 9.99
C LYS A 16 6.99 -21.39 8.76
N GLN A 17 5.79 -21.94 8.76
CA GLN A 17 5.28 -22.75 7.65
C GLN A 17 5.18 -21.91 6.36
N HIS A 18 4.64 -20.71 6.46
CA HIS A 18 4.47 -19.82 5.29
C HIS A 18 5.82 -19.44 4.67
N PHE A 19 6.80 -19.05 5.47
CA PHE A 19 8.11 -18.65 4.98
C PHE A 19 8.88 -19.82 4.38
N ILE A 20 8.84 -21.00 5.01
CA ILE A 20 9.52 -22.18 4.47
C ILE A 20 8.88 -22.63 3.17
N HIS A 21 7.55 -22.67 3.11
CA HIS A 21 6.86 -23.17 1.92
C HIS A 21 6.93 -22.20 0.73
N ASN A 22 6.96 -20.91 0.98
CA ASN A 22 6.98 -19.89 -0.06
C ASN A 22 8.35 -19.22 -0.25
N ALA A 23 9.43 -19.75 0.34
CA ALA A 23 10.76 -19.13 0.33
C ALA A 23 11.24 -18.83 -1.10
N GLN A 24 11.11 -19.76 -2.03
CA GLN A 24 11.53 -19.61 -3.41
C GLN A 24 10.73 -18.50 -4.14
N LEU A 25 9.41 -18.44 -3.92
CA LEU A 25 8.56 -17.43 -4.52
C LEU A 25 8.84 -16.04 -3.93
N LEU A 26 9.10 -15.97 -2.62
CA LEU A 26 9.49 -14.73 -1.95
C LEU A 26 10.84 -14.21 -2.46
N LEU A 27 11.82 -15.06 -2.62
CA LEU A 27 13.14 -14.70 -3.19
C LEU A 27 13.00 -14.22 -4.64
N LEU A 28 12.21 -14.91 -5.46
CA LEU A 28 11.98 -14.52 -6.86
C LEU A 28 11.26 -13.16 -6.94
N SER A 29 10.22 -12.93 -6.12
CA SER A 29 9.49 -11.66 -6.10
C SER A 29 10.35 -10.51 -5.61
N THR A 30 11.21 -10.74 -4.61
CA THR A 30 12.19 -9.76 -4.13
C THR A 30 13.22 -9.43 -5.21
N GLY A 31 13.75 -10.44 -5.90
CA GLY A 31 14.67 -10.24 -7.02
C GLY A 31 14.03 -9.46 -8.17
N ALA A 32 12.77 -9.75 -8.50
CA ALA A 32 12.03 -9.02 -9.53
C ALA A 32 11.79 -7.55 -9.10
N TYR A 33 11.44 -7.29 -7.84
CA TYR A 33 11.28 -5.94 -7.30
C TYR A 33 12.58 -5.13 -7.41
N VAL A 34 13.68 -5.69 -6.91
CA VAL A 34 15.02 -5.05 -6.96
C VAL A 34 15.44 -4.82 -8.41
N GLY A 35 15.25 -5.79 -9.29
CA GLY A 35 15.61 -5.69 -10.71
C GLY A 35 14.84 -4.60 -11.44
N VAL A 36 13.54 -4.52 -11.23
CA VAL A 36 12.70 -3.46 -11.85
C VAL A 36 13.11 -2.08 -11.36
N ILE A 37 13.33 -1.91 -10.05
CA ILE A 37 13.80 -0.62 -9.50
C ILE A 37 15.15 -0.25 -10.08
N PHE A 38 16.10 -1.18 -10.11
CA PHE A 38 17.43 -0.95 -10.66
C PHE A 38 17.38 -0.48 -12.11
N ILE A 39 16.55 -1.15 -12.94
CA ILE A 39 16.36 -0.77 -14.36
C ILE A 39 15.73 0.63 -14.47
N VAL A 40 14.66 0.91 -13.73
CA VAL A 40 13.98 2.20 -13.81
C VAL A 40 14.88 3.33 -13.34
N LEU A 41 15.58 3.17 -12.23
CA LEU A 41 16.55 4.15 -11.76
C LEU A 41 17.70 4.37 -12.75
N SER A 42 18.16 3.31 -13.40
CA SER A 42 19.22 3.41 -14.45
C SER A 42 18.73 4.13 -15.69
N LEU A 43 17.51 3.85 -16.15
CA LEU A 43 16.90 4.55 -17.30
C LEU A 43 16.67 6.04 -17.02
N THR A 44 16.27 6.40 -15.79
CA THR A 44 16.10 7.79 -15.40
C THR A 44 17.43 8.55 -15.36
N GLN A 45 18.51 7.91 -14.95
CA GLN A 45 19.84 8.52 -14.96
C GLN A 45 20.42 8.69 -16.36
N ILE A 46 20.17 7.77 -17.28
CA ILE A 46 20.68 7.85 -18.65
C ILE A 46 19.86 8.82 -19.50
N GLY A 47 18.54 8.87 -19.30
CA GLY A 47 17.60 9.61 -20.16
C GLY A 47 17.29 11.03 -19.73
N ILE A 48 17.53 11.36 -18.49
CA ILE A 48 17.27 12.68 -17.92
C ILE A 48 18.58 13.11 -17.27
N ASP A 49 19.15 14.26 -17.70
CA ASP A 49 20.25 14.93 -16.99
C ASP A 49 19.75 15.27 -15.57
N LEU A 50 19.57 14.26 -14.76
CA LEU A 50 19.17 14.40 -13.35
C LEU A 50 20.37 14.97 -12.60
N LYS A 51 20.55 16.27 -12.75
CA LYS A 51 21.33 17.03 -11.78
C LYS A 51 20.77 16.74 -10.39
N PRO A 52 21.60 16.75 -9.34
CA PRO A 52 21.23 16.33 -7.98
C PRO A 52 20.10 17.13 -7.30
N HIS A 53 19.32 17.88 -8.06
CA HIS A 53 18.18 18.69 -7.58
C HIS A 53 16.88 17.90 -7.41
N GLY A 54 16.92 16.57 -7.46
CA GLY A 54 15.72 15.77 -7.55
C GLY A 54 15.55 14.69 -6.49
N LEU A 55 15.92 14.94 -5.24
CA LEU A 55 15.54 14.03 -4.12
C LEU A 55 14.02 13.83 -4.07
N GLU A 56 13.25 14.88 -4.37
CA GLU A 56 11.79 14.84 -4.48
C GLU A 56 11.28 13.79 -5.49
N ASN A 57 11.95 13.66 -6.64
CA ASN A 57 11.58 12.65 -7.64
C ASN A 57 11.78 11.22 -7.11
N PHE A 58 12.83 10.97 -6.33
CA PHE A 58 13.10 9.66 -5.75
C PHE A 58 12.09 9.30 -4.64
N GLN A 59 11.57 10.28 -3.91
CA GLN A 59 10.48 10.10 -2.94
C GLN A 59 9.20 9.67 -3.65
N GLY A 60 8.86 10.32 -4.77
CA GLY A 60 7.74 9.92 -5.62
C GLY A 60 7.88 8.49 -6.16
N PHE A 61 9.06 8.11 -6.61
CA PHE A 61 9.36 6.73 -7.01
C PHE A 61 9.22 5.75 -5.84
N LEU A 62 9.75 6.06 -4.65
CA LEU A 62 9.60 5.22 -3.46
C LEU A 62 8.13 4.94 -3.17
N ILE A 63 7.30 5.99 -3.06
CA ILE A 63 5.87 5.86 -2.78
C ILE A 63 5.17 5.08 -3.89
N GLY A 64 5.47 5.38 -5.15
CA GLY A 64 4.91 4.70 -6.31
C GLY A 64 5.24 3.21 -6.32
N PHE A 65 6.51 2.83 -6.15
CA PHE A 65 6.93 1.43 -6.11
C PHE A 65 6.35 0.68 -4.93
N VAL A 66 6.37 1.26 -3.72
CA VAL A 66 5.77 0.64 -2.53
C VAL A 66 4.27 0.40 -2.73
N THR A 67 3.57 1.37 -3.31
CA THR A 67 2.13 1.26 -3.54
C THR A 67 1.81 0.21 -4.61
N VAL A 68 2.45 0.28 -5.79
CA VAL A 68 2.16 -0.60 -6.91
C VAL A 68 2.51 -2.05 -6.58
N PHE A 69 3.76 -2.29 -6.15
CA PHE A 69 4.18 -3.65 -5.78
C PHE A 69 3.49 -4.17 -4.53
N GLY A 70 3.17 -3.27 -3.58
CA GLY A 70 2.35 -3.60 -2.42
C GLY A 70 0.96 -4.07 -2.82
N ILE A 71 0.26 -3.36 -3.71
CA ILE A 71 -1.05 -3.76 -4.24
C ILE A 71 -0.96 -5.11 -4.96
N LEU A 72 0.06 -5.31 -5.81
CA LEU A 72 0.28 -6.56 -6.51
C LEU A 72 0.47 -7.74 -5.55
N TYR A 73 1.29 -7.57 -4.53
CA TYR A 73 1.56 -8.64 -3.55
C TYR A 73 0.38 -8.87 -2.61
N VAL A 74 -0.22 -7.80 -2.06
CA VAL A 74 -1.37 -7.88 -1.15
C VAL A 74 -2.63 -8.38 -1.85
N GLY A 75 -2.83 -8.01 -3.12
CA GLY A 75 -3.93 -8.54 -3.94
C GLY A 75 -3.86 -10.05 -4.18
N HIS A 76 -2.74 -10.69 -3.85
CA HIS A 76 -2.57 -12.13 -3.80
C HIS A 76 -2.72 -12.72 -2.38
N ALA A 77 -3.26 -11.98 -1.41
CA ALA A 77 -3.61 -12.51 -0.10
C ALA A 77 -4.62 -13.66 -0.22
N PHE A 78 -4.70 -14.47 0.82
CA PHE A 78 -5.61 -15.63 0.90
C PHE A 78 -5.50 -16.61 -0.28
N PRO A 79 -4.29 -17.07 -0.68
CA PRO A 79 -4.11 -17.98 -1.81
C PRO A 79 -4.87 -19.30 -1.62
N ALA A 80 -5.11 -19.68 -0.38
CA ALA A 80 -5.84 -20.88 -0.02
C ALA A 80 -7.28 -20.91 -0.56
N PHE A 81 -7.92 -19.77 -0.77
CA PHE A 81 -9.31 -19.73 -1.27
C PHE A 81 -9.43 -19.83 -2.80
N ARG A 82 -8.34 -20.06 -3.53
CA ARG A 82 -8.35 -20.12 -5.00
C ARG A 82 -8.68 -21.49 -5.57
N SER A 83 -8.41 -22.58 -4.82
CA SER A 83 -8.76 -23.94 -5.20
C SER A 83 -9.53 -24.63 -4.07
N LYS A 84 -10.38 -25.61 -4.42
CA LYS A 84 -11.14 -26.36 -3.41
C LYS A 84 -10.23 -27.12 -2.46
N GLU A 85 -9.18 -27.73 -2.98
CA GLU A 85 -8.23 -28.52 -2.19
C GLU A 85 -7.48 -27.65 -1.17
N SER A 86 -6.93 -26.51 -1.62
CA SER A 86 -6.22 -25.61 -0.73
C SER A 86 -7.17 -24.97 0.31
N THR A 87 -8.44 -24.75 -0.04
CA THR A 87 -9.45 -24.25 0.91
C THR A 87 -9.69 -25.27 2.01
N ILE A 88 -9.87 -26.56 1.66
CA ILE A 88 -10.05 -27.62 2.65
C ILE A 88 -8.84 -27.69 3.59
N HIS A 89 -7.64 -27.71 3.04
CA HIS A 89 -6.42 -27.72 3.86
C HIS A 89 -6.33 -26.52 4.80
N TYR A 90 -6.66 -25.33 4.31
CA TYR A 90 -6.64 -24.10 5.11
C TYR A 90 -7.67 -24.12 6.25
N LEU A 91 -8.87 -24.65 5.98
CA LEU A 91 -9.91 -24.80 7.00
C LEU A 91 -9.54 -25.83 8.07
N MET A 92 -8.80 -26.89 7.69
CA MET A 92 -8.33 -27.93 8.62
C MET A 92 -7.18 -27.44 9.53
N ILE A 93 -6.54 -26.30 9.25
CA ILE A 93 -5.49 -25.76 10.13
C ILE A 93 -6.12 -25.41 11.50
N PRO A 94 -5.60 -25.96 12.61
CA PRO A 94 -6.14 -25.76 13.97
C PRO A 94 -5.76 -24.37 14.51
N ALA A 95 -6.22 -23.32 13.84
CA ALA A 95 -6.03 -21.94 14.22
C ALA A 95 -7.37 -21.19 14.20
N SER A 96 -7.54 -20.22 15.08
CA SER A 96 -8.76 -19.39 15.09
C SER A 96 -8.84 -18.48 13.86
N VAL A 97 -10.06 -18.08 13.48
CA VAL A 97 -10.29 -17.10 12.38
C VAL A 97 -9.46 -15.85 12.57
N LEU A 98 -9.38 -15.36 13.81
CA LEU A 98 -8.62 -14.18 14.17
C LEU A 98 -7.11 -14.40 14.00
N GLU A 99 -6.58 -15.56 14.37
CA GLU A 99 -5.16 -15.90 14.16
C GLU A 99 -4.81 -15.92 12.67
N LYS A 100 -5.65 -16.52 11.84
CA LYS A 100 -5.49 -16.60 10.39
C LYS A 100 -5.56 -15.20 9.76
N PHE A 101 -6.51 -14.37 10.19
CA PHE A 101 -6.65 -12.99 9.69
C PHE A 101 -5.43 -12.12 10.05
N ILE A 102 -5.03 -12.12 11.33
CA ILE A 102 -3.85 -11.36 11.77
C ILE A 102 -2.59 -11.85 11.06
N PHE A 103 -2.46 -13.17 10.88
CA PHE A 103 -1.35 -13.74 10.13
C PHE A 103 -1.29 -13.20 8.69
N GLU A 104 -2.38 -13.25 7.94
CA GLU A 104 -2.43 -12.71 6.57
C GLU A 104 -2.21 -11.20 6.54
N PHE A 105 -2.79 -10.46 7.49
CA PHE A 105 -2.59 -9.01 7.59
C PHE A 105 -1.11 -8.66 7.84
N VAL A 106 -0.48 -9.26 8.84
CA VAL A 106 0.92 -8.98 9.19
C VAL A 106 1.87 -9.47 8.10
N SER A 107 1.64 -10.66 7.53
CA SER A 107 2.51 -11.22 6.49
C SER A 107 2.37 -10.48 5.15
N ARG A 108 1.21 -9.93 4.83
CA ARG A 108 0.94 -9.27 3.55
C ARG A 108 1.10 -7.76 3.59
N ILE A 109 0.58 -7.10 4.61
CA ILE A 109 0.66 -5.64 4.73
C ILE A 109 1.85 -5.23 5.60
N GLY A 110 1.99 -5.82 6.80
CA GLY A 110 3.01 -5.41 7.75
C GLY A 110 4.43 -5.61 7.23
N ILE A 111 4.74 -6.79 6.69
CA ILE A 111 6.07 -7.10 6.15
C ILE A 111 6.38 -6.23 4.93
N ILE A 112 5.42 -6.04 4.04
CA ILE A 112 5.59 -5.24 2.83
C ILE A 112 5.91 -3.78 3.15
N LEU A 113 5.17 -3.17 4.08
CA LEU A 113 5.41 -1.79 4.49
C LEU A 113 6.80 -1.56 5.09
N LEU A 114 7.40 -2.59 5.67
CA LEU A 114 8.75 -2.52 6.22
C LEU A 114 9.82 -2.90 5.18
N SER A 115 9.56 -3.95 4.39
CA SER A 115 10.58 -4.50 3.48
C SER A 115 10.73 -3.72 2.19
N LEU A 116 9.64 -3.24 1.56
CA LEU A 116 9.75 -2.56 0.27
C LEU A 116 10.51 -1.22 0.33
N PRO A 117 10.30 -0.33 1.32
CA PRO A 117 11.10 0.89 1.43
C PRO A 117 12.57 0.59 1.68
N LEU A 118 12.86 -0.41 2.52
CA LEU A 118 14.23 -0.83 2.81
C LEU A 118 14.92 -1.38 1.55
N LEU A 119 14.24 -2.23 0.80
CA LEU A 119 14.74 -2.79 -0.47
C LEU A 119 14.94 -1.70 -1.53
N PHE A 120 14.03 -0.72 -1.60
CA PHE A 120 14.17 0.43 -2.48
C PHE A 120 15.44 1.22 -2.15
N TRP A 121 15.63 1.57 -0.88
CA TRP A 121 16.79 2.28 -0.40
C TRP A 121 18.11 1.53 -0.69
N LEU A 122 18.13 0.23 -0.42
CA LEU A 122 19.27 -0.63 -0.73
C LEU A 122 19.58 -0.63 -2.24
N THR A 123 18.56 -0.81 -3.06
CA THR A 123 18.69 -0.84 -4.53
C THR A 123 19.18 0.50 -5.06
N PHE A 124 18.67 1.62 -4.52
CA PHE A 124 19.11 2.96 -4.85
C PHE A 124 20.61 3.13 -4.61
N HIS A 125 21.13 2.66 -3.47
CA HIS A 125 22.56 2.72 -3.16
C HIS A 125 23.40 1.82 -4.07
N VAL A 126 22.98 0.58 -4.28
CA VAL A 126 23.67 -0.36 -5.17
C VAL A 126 23.75 0.21 -6.58
N GLN A 127 22.66 0.78 -7.08
CA GLN A 127 22.59 1.39 -8.41
C GLN A 127 23.50 2.64 -8.50
N GLY A 128 23.48 3.52 -7.48
CA GLY A 128 24.33 4.70 -7.44
C GLY A 128 25.82 4.35 -7.44
N TYR A 129 26.24 3.39 -6.62
CA TYR A 129 27.62 2.91 -6.64
C TYR A 129 27.99 2.22 -7.95
N PHE A 130 27.08 1.47 -8.56
CA PHE A 130 27.32 0.86 -9.87
C PHE A 130 27.61 1.91 -10.94
N PHE A 131 26.82 3.00 -10.98
CA PHE A 131 27.03 4.06 -11.97
C PHE A 131 28.29 4.90 -11.70
N SER A 132 28.70 5.10 -10.45
CA SER A 132 29.93 5.82 -10.11
C SER A 132 31.20 5.15 -10.63
N ILE A 133 31.14 3.89 -11.05
CA ILE A 133 32.26 3.19 -11.70
C ILE A 133 32.45 3.67 -13.14
N PHE A 134 31.37 4.13 -13.79
CA PHE A 134 31.39 4.52 -15.22
C PHE A 134 31.34 6.04 -15.43
N THR A 135 31.00 6.80 -14.40
CA THR A 135 30.93 8.27 -14.44
C THR A 135 31.89 8.87 -13.41
N GLU A 136 32.47 10.01 -13.73
CA GLU A 136 33.35 10.75 -12.80
C GLU A 136 32.55 11.43 -11.66
N GLU A 137 31.22 11.40 -11.70
CA GLU A 137 30.36 11.92 -10.64
C GLU A 137 30.38 11.01 -9.42
N ILE A 138 30.75 11.59 -8.29
CA ILE A 138 30.78 10.88 -7.00
C ILE A 138 29.33 10.71 -6.52
N PHE A 139 28.85 9.46 -6.42
CA PHE A 139 27.58 9.17 -5.79
C PHE A 139 27.66 9.47 -4.28
N SER A 140 26.81 10.40 -3.83
CA SER A 140 26.69 10.68 -2.38
C SER A 140 25.65 9.75 -1.76
N PRO A 141 26.03 8.91 -0.79
CA PRO A 141 25.09 8.04 -0.10
C PRO A 141 24.08 8.86 0.70
N ILE A 142 22.80 8.56 0.50
CA ILE A 142 21.68 9.25 1.14
C ILE A 142 21.10 8.38 2.24
N GLY A 143 20.90 8.95 3.43
CA GLY A 143 20.22 8.24 4.52
C GLY A 143 18.77 7.93 4.17
N ILE A 144 18.23 6.80 4.66
CA ILE A 144 16.82 6.45 4.46
C ILE A 144 15.88 7.57 4.95
N GLN A 145 16.32 8.33 5.93
CA GLN A 145 15.59 9.47 6.45
C GLN A 145 15.34 10.53 5.37
N ASN A 146 16.34 10.85 4.56
CA ASN A 146 16.23 11.88 3.51
C ASN A 146 15.37 11.44 2.33
N LEU A 147 15.18 10.12 2.13
CA LEU A 147 14.23 9.60 1.15
C LEU A 147 12.77 9.68 1.63
N VAL A 148 12.57 9.79 2.92
CA VAL A 148 11.22 9.86 3.53
C VAL A 148 10.89 11.30 3.93
N LEU A 149 11.88 12.11 4.35
CA LEU A 149 11.67 13.50 4.76
C LEU A 149 11.39 14.40 3.53
N ILE A 150 10.35 15.19 3.61
CA ILE A 150 9.98 16.20 2.60
C ILE A 150 10.51 17.53 3.11
N ASP A 151 11.66 17.97 2.56
CA ASP A 151 12.38 19.13 3.07
C ASP A 151 11.67 20.46 2.80
N ASP A 152 10.82 20.54 1.76
CA ASP A 152 10.13 21.78 1.34
C ASP A 152 8.85 22.07 2.15
N VAL A 153 8.50 21.23 3.11
CA VAL A 153 7.29 21.39 3.91
C VAL A 153 7.62 22.01 5.26
N PRO A 154 6.92 23.05 5.69
CA PRO A 154 7.07 23.61 7.02
C PRO A 154 6.95 22.53 8.11
N PRO A 155 7.79 22.57 9.16
CA PRO A 155 7.84 21.52 10.19
C PRO A 155 6.48 21.20 10.83
N GLU A 156 5.58 22.17 10.89
CA GLU A 156 4.23 22.05 11.43
C GLU A 156 3.33 21.14 10.58
N TYR A 157 3.55 21.05 9.26
CA TYR A 157 2.77 20.22 8.33
C TYR A 157 3.43 18.88 8.01
N GLN A 158 4.69 18.68 8.33
CA GLN A 158 5.41 17.46 8.00
C GLN A 158 4.70 16.20 8.53
N LEU A 159 4.34 16.20 9.82
CA LEU A 159 3.63 15.07 10.43
C LEU A 159 2.28 14.79 9.75
N LEU A 160 1.57 15.83 9.35
CA LEU A 160 0.28 15.73 8.69
C LEU A 160 0.43 15.11 7.30
N ILE A 161 1.43 15.55 6.52
CA ILE A 161 1.70 15.03 5.18
C ILE A 161 2.19 13.58 5.26
N TYR A 162 3.08 13.24 6.20
CA TYR A 162 3.48 11.83 6.41
C TYR A 162 2.30 10.94 6.77
N SER A 163 1.41 11.42 7.64
CA SER A 163 0.21 10.67 8.02
C SER A 163 -0.76 10.51 6.84
N LEU A 164 -0.89 11.54 6.00
CA LEU A 164 -1.71 11.49 4.78
C LEU A 164 -1.16 10.49 3.76
N VAL A 165 0.13 10.55 3.47
CA VAL A 165 0.78 9.62 2.51
C VAL A 165 0.71 8.19 3.04
N THR A 166 1.04 7.97 4.32
CA THR A 166 0.96 6.66 4.95
C THR A 166 -0.48 6.15 4.95
N GLY A 167 -1.45 7.00 5.28
CA GLY A 167 -2.87 6.69 5.24
C GLY A 167 -3.35 6.31 3.84
N ALA A 168 -2.90 7.02 2.80
CA ALA A 168 -3.23 6.71 1.41
C ALA A 168 -2.67 5.36 0.96
N VAL A 169 -1.40 5.08 1.27
CA VAL A 169 -0.78 3.79 0.97
C VAL A 169 -1.49 2.65 1.72
N LEU A 170 -1.74 2.81 3.02
CA LEU A 170 -2.46 1.82 3.83
C LEU A 170 -3.87 1.57 3.31
N PHE A 171 -4.59 2.61 2.91
CA PHE A 171 -5.91 2.50 2.33
C PHE A 171 -5.89 1.72 1.02
N ALA A 172 -4.96 2.03 0.12
CA ALA A 172 -4.79 1.32 -1.15
C ALA A 172 -4.46 -0.19 -0.92
N LEU A 173 -3.56 -0.49 0.01
CA LEU A 173 -3.24 -1.87 0.38
C LEU A 173 -4.43 -2.59 1.03
N SER A 174 -5.20 -1.91 1.89
CA SER A 174 -6.39 -2.49 2.52
C SER A 174 -7.51 -2.78 1.52
N LEU A 175 -7.67 -1.95 0.49
CA LEU A 175 -8.58 -2.21 -0.64
C LEU A 175 -8.18 -3.49 -1.40
N ALA A 176 -6.89 -3.63 -1.73
CA ALA A 176 -6.37 -4.83 -2.39
C ALA A 176 -6.54 -6.08 -1.52
N PHE A 177 -6.29 -5.97 -0.21
CA PHE A 177 -6.48 -7.05 0.77
C PHE A 177 -7.93 -7.48 0.89
N THR A 178 -8.85 -6.51 0.97
CA THR A 178 -10.30 -6.78 1.03
C THR A 178 -10.77 -7.41 -0.27
N GLY A 179 -10.30 -6.93 -1.41
CA GLY A 179 -10.59 -7.54 -2.71
C GLY A 179 -10.12 -8.99 -2.79
N ALA A 180 -8.94 -9.30 -2.24
CA ALA A 180 -8.42 -10.67 -2.15
C ALA A 180 -9.29 -11.56 -1.24
N ALA A 181 -9.85 -11.01 -0.14
CA ALA A 181 -10.78 -11.71 0.72
C ALA A 181 -12.14 -11.92 0.07
N MET A 182 -12.62 -10.99 -0.77
CA MET A 182 -13.93 -11.05 -1.40
C MET A 182 -13.98 -11.96 -2.64
N PHE A 183 -12.97 -11.88 -3.50
CA PHE A 183 -12.96 -12.56 -4.79
C PHE A 183 -12.06 -13.80 -4.78
N THR A 184 -12.61 -14.96 -5.13
CA THR A 184 -11.86 -16.23 -5.21
C THR A 184 -11.08 -16.36 -6.52
N LYS A 185 -11.67 -15.92 -7.63
CA LYS A 185 -11.05 -15.97 -8.98
C LYS A 185 -10.61 -14.59 -9.40
N GLN A 186 -9.33 -14.44 -9.77
CA GLN A 186 -8.72 -13.19 -10.23
C GLN A 186 -9.00 -12.00 -9.29
N PRO A 187 -8.67 -12.10 -7.99
CA PRO A 187 -9.07 -11.11 -7.00
C PRO A 187 -8.54 -9.72 -7.33
N LEU A 188 -7.29 -9.62 -7.77
CA LEU A 188 -6.63 -8.36 -8.08
C LEU A 188 -7.34 -7.62 -9.24
N VAL A 189 -7.64 -8.33 -10.33
CA VAL A 189 -8.32 -7.74 -11.49
C VAL A 189 -9.72 -7.25 -11.11
N LYS A 190 -10.47 -8.07 -10.39
CA LYS A 190 -11.83 -7.72 -9.96
C LYS A 190 -11.86 -6.57 -8.95
N SER A 191 -10.91 -6.53 -8.02
CA SER A 191 -10.82 -5.42 -7.06
C SER A 191 -10.43 -4.12 -7.74
N LEU A 192 -9.44 -4.14 -8.65
CA LEU A 192 -9.07 -2.96 -9.45
C LEU A 192 -10.21 -2.48 -10.33
N PHE A 193 -10.93 -3.40 -10.97
CA PHE A 193 -12.11 -3.05 -11.76
C PHE A 193 -13.21 -2.40 -10.91
N ALA A 194 -13.50 -2.98 -9.73
CA ALA A 194 -14.48 -2.40 -8.81
C ALA A 194 -14.10 -0.98 -8.36
N VAL A 195 -12.82 -0.78 -8.01
CA VAL A 195 -12.29 0.55 -7.65
C VAL A 195 -12.40 1.51 -8.85
N ALA A 196 -12.02 1.09 -10.05
CA ALA A 196 -12.12 1.92 -11.25
C ALA A 196 -13.58 2.37 -11.53
N VAL A 197 -14.54 1.46 -11.37
CA VAL A 197 -15.96 1.78 -11.50
C VAL A 197 -16.41 2.81 -10.45
N ILE A 198 -16.01 2.63 -9.18
CA ILE A 198 -16.34 3.59 -8.11
C ILE A 198 -15.75 4.97 -8.42
N VAL A 199 -14.48 5.02 -8.84
CA VAL A 199 -13.81 6.28 -9.21
C VAL A 199 -14.52 6.94 -10.39
N MET A 200 -14.89 6.17 -11.42
CA MET A 200 -15.63 6.68 -12.58
C MET A 200 -16.98 7.28 -12.17
N PHE A 201 -17.72 6.61 -11.30
CA PHE A 201 -18.98 7.15 -10.76
C PHE A 201 -18.77 8.43 -9.96
N PHE A 202 -17.71 8.47 -9.14
CA PHE A 202 -17.39 9.66 -8.34
C PHE A 202 -17.00 10.85 -9.22
N VAL A 203 -16.15 10.63 -10.23
CA VAL A 203 -15.76 11.67 -11.20
C VAL A 203 -16.98 12.15 -12.00
N GLY A 204 -17.81 11.22 -12.50
CA GLY A 204 -19.03 11.57 -13.20
C GLY A 204 -20.02 12.37 -12.35
N TYR A 205 -20.21 11.94 -11.09
CA TYR A 205 -21.03 12.68 -10.14
C TYR A 205 -20.48 14.09 -9.88
N SER A 206 -19.18 14.20 -9.62
CA SER A 206 -18.52 15.49 -9.39
C SER A 206 -18.66 16.42 -10.60
N TYR A 207 -18.50 15.88 -11.82
CA TYR A 207 -18.69 16.64 -13.06
C TYR A 207 -20.11 17.20 -13.16
N ILE A 208 -21.12 16.36 -12.91
CA ILE A 208 -22.54 16.78 -12.95
C ILE A 208 -22.80 17.88 -11.91
N VAL A 209 -22.29 17.72 -10.69
CA VAL A 209 -22.50 18.69 -9.60
C VAL A 209 -21.84 20.02 -9.94
N ILE A 210 -20.63 20.01 -10.45
CA ILE A 210 -19.88 21.25 -10.77
C ILE A 210 -20.44 21.93 -12.01
N GLU A 211 -20.64 21.19 -13.10
CA GLU A 211 -20.96 21.79 -14.41
C GLU A 211 -22.47 22.05 -14.58
N HIS A 212 -23.32 21.05 -14.23
CA HIS A 212 -24.78 21.19 -14.46
C HIS A 212 -25.51 21.85 -13.29
N LEU A 213 -25.12 21.57 -12.05
CA LEU A 213 -25.73 22.21 -10.88
C LEU A 213 -25.09 23.54 -10.53
N GLY A 214 -23.98 23.89 -11.22
CA GLY A 214 -23.33 25.21 -11.09
C GLY A 214 -22.73 25.48 -9.71
N VAL A 215 -22.50 24.45 -8.90
CA VAL A 215 -21.97 24.60 -7.52
C VAL A 215 -20.62 25.33 -7.53
N GLY A 216 -19.80 25.16 -8.58
CA GLY A 216 -18.54 25.89 -8.74
C GLY A 216 -18.68 27.35 -9.19
N LYS A 217 -19.86 27.73 -9.74
CA LYS A 217 -20.15 29.10 -10.18
C LYS A 217 -20.85 29.94 -9.12
N TYR A 218 -21.32 29.30 -8.06
CA TYR A 218 -21.93 29.95 -6.93
C TYR A 218 -20.83 30.31 -5.93
N ASN A 219 -20.47 31.60 -5.87
CA ASN A 219 -19.69 32.14 -4.76
C ASN A 219 -20.65 32.36 -3.58
N PRO A 220 -20.78 31.42 -2.65
CA PRO A 220 -21.60 31.64 -1.48
C PRO A 220 -20.96 32.79 -0.69
N PRO A 221 -21.74 33.67 -0.08
CA PRO A 221 -21.20 34.65 0.85
C PRO A 221 -20.42 33.91 1.94
N GLU A 222 -19.30 34.47 2.35
CA GLU A 222 -18.28 33.86 3.25
C GLU A 222 -18.85 33.19 4.53
N HIS A 223 -20.10 33.46 4.88
CA HIS A 223 -20.76 32.95 6.06
C HIS A 223 -21.65 31.71 5.82
N MET A 224 -21.71 31.17 4.62
CA MET A 224 -22.62 30.06 4.28
C MET A 224 -21.98 28.67 4.35
N TRP A 225 -20.68 28.57 4.61
CA TRP A 225 -20.01 27.31 4.85
C TRP A 225 -20.28 26.84 6.27
N LEU A 226 -20.96 25.72 6.42
CA LEU A 226 -21.21 25.05 7.71
C LEU A 226 -19.93 24.66 8.44
N VAL A 227 -18.80 24.61 7.74
CA VAL A 227 -17.46 24.41 8.29
C VAL A 227 -16.49 25.25 7.46
N PRO A 228 -15.84 26.28 8.02
CA PRO A 228 -14.73 26.93 7.35
C PRO A 228 -13.62 25.88 7.23
N LEU A 229 -13.45 25.36 6.01
CA LEU A 229 -12.35 24.48 5.66
C LEU A 229 -11.11 25.36 5.49
N GLU A 230 -10.49 25.78 6.58
CA GLU A 230 -9.08 26.14 6.55
C GLU A 230 -8.33 24.97 5.91
N GLU A 231 -7.34 25.25 5.08
CA GLU A 231 -6.59 24.22 4.33
C GLU A 231 -6.12 23.09 5.24
N ASP A 232 -5.70 23.40 6.45
CA ASP A 232 -5.32 22.45 7.52
C ASP A 232 -6.43 21.49 7.92
N ASN A 233 -7.65 21.98 8.05
CA ASN A 233 -8.78 21.17 8.48
C ASN A 233 -9.22 20.21 7.35
N ALA A 234 -9.08 20.62 6.10
CA ALA A 234 -9.36 19.75 4.95
C ALA A 234 -8.36 18.59 4.90
N LEU A 235 -7.05 18.86 5.03
CA LEU A 235 -6.01 17.82 5.05
C LEU A 235 -6.20 16.85 6.23
N LYS A 236 -6.50 17.36 7.42
CA LYS A 236 -6.81 16.54 8.61
C LYS A 236 -8.04 15.66 8.38
N ALA A 237 -9.11 16.21 7.79
CA ALA A 237 -10.33 15.45 7.48
C ALA A 237 -10.07 14.32 6.48
N VAL A 238 -9.30 14.58 5.42
CA VAL A 238 -8.91 13.56 4.44
C VAL A 238 -8.06 12.47 5.10
N THR A 239 -7.10 12.84 5.93
CA THR A 239 -6.25 11.89 6.65
C THR A 239 -7.09 10.98 7.55
N VAL A 240 -8.00 11.55 8.34
CA VAL A 240 -8.91 10.78 9.20
C VAL A 240 -9.80 9.86 8.36
N ALA A 241 -10.33 10.35 7.23
CA ALA A 241 -11.16 9.54 6.34
C ALA A 241 -10.40 8.34 5.74
N LEU A 242 -9.11 8.50 5.38
CA LEU A 242 -8.26 7.42 4.89
C LEU A 242 -8.02 6.34 5.96
N PHE A 243 -7.70 6.72 7.18
CA PHE A 243 -7.53 5.75 8.27
C PHE A 243 -8.85 5.07 8.66
N ALA A 244 -9.95 5.82 8.73
CA ALA A 244 -11.27 5.25 8.97
C ALA A 244 -11.68 4.28 7.85
N GLY A 245 -11.46 4.66 6.60
CA GLY A 245 -11.68 3.80 5.44
C GLY A 245 -10.84 2.51 5.50
N THR A 246 -9.56 2.62 5.87
CA THR A 246 -8.68 1.46 6.10
C THR A 246 -9.27 0.51 7.15
N ALA A 247 -9.71 1.05 8.29
CA ALA A 247 -10.31 0.25 9.36
C ALA A 247 -11.60 -0.46 8.90
N VAL A 248 -12.46 0.23 8.15
CA VAL A 248 -13.69 -0.34 7.58
C VAL A 248 -13.35 -1.46 6.60
N MET A 249 -12.38 -1.27 5.69
CA MET A 249 -11.97 -2.29 4.73
C MET A 249 -11.41 -3.54 5.44
N LEU A 250 -10.56 -3.37 6.44
CA LEU A 250 -10.04 -4.50 7.23
C LEU A 250 -11.15 -5.22 7.98
N PHE A 251 -12.12 -4.50 8.54
CA PHE A 251 -13.29 -5.11 9.17
C PHE A 251 -14.12 -5.94 8.18
N VAL A 252 -14.36 -5.41 6.97
CA VAL A 252 -15.07 -6.14 5.90
C VAL A 252 -14.29 -7.41 5.52
N ALA A 253 -12.97 -7.33 5.35
CA ALA A 253 -12.11 -8.47 5.05
C ALA A 253 -12.21 -9.55 6.15
N PHE A 254 -12.17 -9.15 7.43
CA PHE A 254 -12.34 -10.06 8.56
C PHE A 254 -13.71 -10.74 8.57
N ARG A 255 -14.78 -9.99 8.33
CA ARG A 255 -16.15 -10.55 8.25
C ARG A 255 -16.27 -11.56 7.12
N LYS A 256 -15.69 -11.26 5.94
CA LYS A 256 -15.67 -12.17 4.79
C LYS A 256 -14.89 -13.46 5.08
N LEU A 257 -13.78 -13.37 5.78
CA LEU A 257 -13.04 -14.55 6.21
C LEU A 257 -13.88 -15.42 7.16
N LYS A 258 -14.54 -14.79 8.14
CA LYS A 258 -15.40 -15.48 9.09
C LYS A 258 -16.59 -16.18 8.42
N GLU A 259 -17.22 -15.55 7.42
CA GLU A 259 -18.34 -16.14 6.65
C GLU A 259 -17.92 -17.41 5.88
N ARG A 260 -16.64 -17.55 5.53
CA ARG A 260 -16.13 -18.72 4.81
C ARG A 260 -15.74 -19.89 5.70
N GLU A 261 -15.60 -19.66 6.98
CA GLU A 261 -15.28 -20.71 7.98
C GLU A 261 -16.54 -21.33 8.63
N VAL A 262 -17.71 -20.75 8.40
CA VAL A 262 -19.02 -21.28 8.81
C VAL A 262 -19.62 -22.09 7.68
#